data_993a5eb75a7446c13e3f5d26db0e7190
#
_entry.id   993a5eb75a7446c13e3f5d26db0e7190
#
_cell.length_a   1.000
_cell.length_b   1.000
_cell.length_c   1.000
_cell.angle_alpha   90.00
_cell.angle_beta   90.00
_cell.angle_gamma   90.00
#
_symmetry.space_group_name_H-M   'P 1'
#
loop_
_entity.id
_entity.type
_entity.pdbx_description
1 polymer ?
#
loop_
_entity_poly.entity_id
_entity_poly.type
_entity_poly.pdbx_seq_one_letter_code
_entity_poly.pdbx_strand_id
1 'polypeptide(L)'
;MKAYRASILSFSGLGAELEAHLEGDGLLVVGADAHNPSRQVILAAGDYNTTLSNWTRQHREALRVEDIEQLPGKILAPGFVDLHVHYPQLDVIGSPADGLLPWLENYTFAQEMKFQDFNHAASVAELFLDELTNNGVTTALTFASSHKHSVEALFKAAQKRRLRLITGLCLMDQHAPQGLQQQTDTSLDDSEALIRHWHGVDRLGYAITPRFVPTSSRAQLEGAGELAKQHPSTWIQSHVSENTDEIAWVQSLHPESRSYLSVYDNFGLLRERSVYAHCIYLDDEDRALLRERKAAAALCPTSNLFLGSGHFDYDRAERHGFMYGLGSDVGGGTSFSP
;
A
#
# COMPACT_ATOMS: atom_id res chain seq x y z
N MET A 1 10.82 11.48 25.65
CA MET A 1 10.16 12.59 24.98
C MET A 1 11.19 13.31 24.12
N LYS A 2 10.81 13.79 22.92
CA LYS A 2 11.64 14.62 22.03
C LYS A 2 10.79 15.80 21.56
N ALA A 3 11.42 16.94 21.37
CA ALA A 3 10.77 18.14 20.86
C ALA A 3 11.58 18.74 19.71
N TYR A 4 10.89 19.23 18.68
CA TYR A 4 11.48 19.76 17.46
C TYR A 4 10.85 21.10 17.12
N ARG A 5 11.67 22.10 16.72
CA ARG A 5 11.22 23.37 16.18
C ARG A 5 11.58 23.46 14.71
N ALA A 6 10.58 23.59 13.85
CA ALA A 6 10.70 23.69 12.41
C ALA A 6 9.43 24.30 11.83
N SER A 7 9.37 24.54 10.52
CA SER A 7 8.07 24.67 9.86
C SER A 7 7.33 23.34 9.91
N ILE A 8 6.01 23.36 10.18
CA ILE A 8 5.18 22.15 10.29
C ILE A 8 4.08 22.19 9.23
N LEU A 9 4.07 21.21 8.34
CA LEU A 9 2.96 20.94 7.42
C LEU A 9 2.05 19.88 8.04
N SER A 10 0.77 20.20 8.14
CA SER A 10 -0.26 19.25 8.59
C SER A 10 -1.51 19.34 7.71
N PHE A 11 -2.38 18.36 7.85
CA PHE A 11 -3.62 18.29 7.08
C PHE A 11 -4.79 18.02 8.01
N SER A 12 -5.95 18.63 7.72
CA SER A 12 -7.23 18.36 8.39
C SER A 12 -8.34 18.14 7.36
N GLY A 13 -9.43 17.50 7.75
CA GLY A 13 -10.51 17.13 6.84
C GLY A 13 -10.25 15.85 6.05
N LEU A 14 -11.19 15.50 5.17
CA LEU A 14 -11.12 14.33 4.28
C LEU A 14 -11.75 14.68 2.92
N GLY A 15 -11.24 14.08 1.85
CA GLY A 15 -11.75 14.27 0.49
C GLY A 15 -11.74 15.74 0.07
N ALA A 16 -12.85 16.25 -0.40
CA ALA A 16 -12.99 17.65 -0.85
C ALA A 16 -12.84 18.70 0.28
N GLU A 17 -12.91 18.27 1.54
CA GLU A 17 -12.72 19.13 2.72
C GLU A 17 -11.27 19.08 3.26
N LEU A 18 -10.35 18.45 2.53
CA LEU A 18 -8.96 18.35 2.92
C LEU A 18 -8.29 19.73 2.86
N GLU A 19 -7.80 20.21 3.98
CA GLU A 19 -7.08 21.48 4.10
C GLU A 19 -5.63 21.24 4.54
N ALA A 20 -4.70 21.93 3.88
CA ALA A 20 -3.29 21.94 4.26
C ALA A 20 -3.01 23.15 5.14
N HIS A 21 -2.33 22.93 6.26
CA HIS A 21 -1.92 23.96 7.21
C HIS A 21 -0.40 24.00 7.31
N LEU A 22 0.18 25.17 7.12
CA LEU A 22 1.61 25.40 7.24
C LEU A 22 1.90 26.38 8.40
N GLU A 23 2.47 25.84 9.48
CA GLU A 23 3.03 26.66 10.56
C GLU A 23 4.47 27.03 10.22
N GLY A 24 4.76 28.29 9.99
CA GLY A 24 6.11 28.77 9.60
C GLY A 24 7.15 28.59 10.72
N ASP A 25 6.72 28.69 11.98
CA ASP A 25 7.52 28.46 13.19
C ASP A 25 6.74 27.55 14.13
N GLY A 26 6.91 26.26 14.00
CA GLY A 26 6.15 25.24 14.69
C GLY A 26 6.95 24.50 15.77
N LEU A 27 6.24 23.97 16.76
CA LEU A 27 6.74 23.05 17.77
C LEU A 27 6.02 21.71 17.65
N LEU A 28 6.79 20.63 17.48
CA LEU A 28 6.33 19.26 17.51
C LEU A 28 6.90 18.56 18.74
N VAL A 29 6.05 18.00 19.60
CA VAL A 29 6.46 17.19 20.75
C VAL A 29 6.02 15.75 20.53
N VAL A 30 6.94 14.81 20.60
CA VAL A 30 6.68 13.38 20.51
C VAL A 30 7.13 12.65 21.77
N GLY A 31 6.37 11.67 22.16
CA GLY A 31 6.70 10.88 23.35
C GLY A 31 5.86 9.62 23.44
N ALA A 32 6.03 8.89 24.54
CA ALA A 32 5.30 7.66 24.80
C ALA A 32 3.79 7.93 24.94
N ASP A 33 2.99 7.04 24.34
CA ASP A 33 1.55 7.01 24.55
C ASP A 33 1.24 6.68 26.02
N ALA A 34 0.32 7.41 26.63
CA ALA A 34 -0.06 7.23 28.03
C ALA A 34 -0.66 5.84 28.31
N HIS A 35 -1.31 5.22 27.34
CA HIS A 35 -1.96 3.90 27.46
C HIS A 35 -1.07 2.74 26.96
N ASN A 36 -0.07 3.05 26.13
CA ASN A 36 0.90 2.08 25.63
C ASN A 36 2.30 2.71 25.51
N PRO A 37 3.13 2.65 26.57
CA PRO A 37 4.44 3.30 26.60
C PRO A 37 5.43 2.83 25.53
N SER A 38 5.22 1.67 24.91
CA SER A 38 6.05 1.20 23.80
C SER A 38 5.75 1.94 22.48
N ARG A 39 4.61 2.63 22.41
CA ARG A 39 4.18 3.41 21.25
C ARG A 39 4.60 4.86 21.40
N GLN A 40 5.20 5.43 20.37
CA GLN A 40 5.48 6.87 20.27
C GLN A 40 4.31 7.55 19.54
N VAL A 41 3.88 8.69 20.07
CA VAL A 41 2.78 9.49 19.52
C VAL A 41 3.14 10.98 19.51
N ILE A 42 2.45 11.75 18.69
CA ILE A 42 2.49 13.21 18.77
C ILE A 42 1.71 13.62 20.01
N LEU A 43 2.37 14.29 20.94
CA LEU A 43 1.78 14.81 22.18
C LEU A 43 1.28 16.24 22.02
N ALA A 44 1.98 17.05 21.19
CA ALA A 44 1.57 18.40 20.83
C ALA A 44 2.19 18.79 19.48
N ALA A 45 1.46 19.58 18.70
CA ALA A 45 1.95 20.20 17.46
C ALA A 45 1.19 21.49 17.19
N GLY A 46 1.86 22.48 16.59
CA GLY A 46 1.28 23.76 16.18
C GLY A 46 2.27 24.91 16.28
N ASP A 47 1.78 26.14 16.26
CA ASP A 47 2.60 27.36 16.45
C ASP A 47 3.49 27.25 17.69
N TYR A 48 4.75 27.63 17.54
CA TYR A 48 5.78 27.45 18.57
C TYR A 48 5.41 28.06 19.91
N ASN A 49 5.04 29.35 19.94
CA ASN A 49 4.77 30.08 21.18
C ASN A 49 3.51 29.57 21.88
N THR A 50 2.47 29.32 21.10
CA THR A 50 1.19 28.82 21.58
C THR A 50 1.33 27.41 22.14
N THR A 51 2.00 26.52 21.42
CA THR A 51 2.21 25.12 21.81
C THR A 51 3.09 25.02 23.05
N LEU A 52 4.18 25.79 23.12
CA LEU A 52 5.07 25.83 24.28
C LEU A 52 4.35 26.36 25.54
N SER A 53 3.57 27.42 25.39
CA SER A 53 2.77 27.98 26.49
C SER A 53 1.71 27.03 27.01
N ASN A 54 1.02 26.32 26.10
CA ASN A 54 0.02 25.30 26.45
C ASN A 54 0.68 24.12 27.16
N TRP A 55 1.81 23.65 26.64
CA TRP A 55 2.59 22.56 27.24
C TRP A 55 2.97 22.90 28.68
N THR A 56 3.54 24.06 28.91
CA THR A 56 3.99 24.52 30.23
C THR A 56 2.84 24.61 31.23
N ARG A 57 1.61 24.97 30.79
CA ARG A 57 0.42 25.00 31.65
C ARG A 57 -0.13 23.61 31.99
N GLN A 58 0.00 22.65 31.08
CA GLN A 58 -0.60 21.32 31.22
C GLN A 58 0.32 20.31 31.88
N HIS A 59 1.63 20.50 31.81
CA HIS A 59 2.63 19.56 32.28
C HIS A 59 3.48 20.19 33.39
N ARG A 60 3.79 19.38 34.43
CA ARG A 60 4.66 19.82 35.54
C ARG A 60 6.11 20.06 35.13
N GLU A 61 6.55 19.40 34.07
CA GLU A 61 7.88 19.60 33.49
C GLU A 61 7.78 20.56 32.29
N ALA A 62 8.41 21.73 32.46
CA ALA A 62 8.55 22.66 31.34
C ALA A 62 9.48 22.08 30.28
N LEU A 63 9.13 22.23 29.01
CA LEU A 63 10.06 22.05 27.92
C LEU A 63 11.07 23.19 27.98
N ARG A 64 12.34 22.88 28.26
CA ARG A 64 13.40 23.90 28.22
C ARG A 64 13.81 24.11 26.76
N VAL A 65 14.11 25.35 26.41
CA VAL A 65 14.50 25.71 25.02
C VAL A 65 15.70 24.90 24.54
N GLU A 66 16.62 24.59 25.47
CA GLU A 66 17.82 23.77 25.19
C GLU A 66 17.51 22.30 24.87
N ASP A 67 16.33 21.80 25.27
CA ASP A 67 15.90 20.42 25.00
C ASP A 67 15.12 20.33 23.67
N ILE A 68 14.90 21.46 22.99
CA ILE A 68 14.18 21.54 21.72
C ILE A 68 15.20 21.52 20.57
N GLU A 69 15.19 20.45 19.77
CA GLU A 69 16.02 20.37 18.58
C GLU A 69 15.58 21.40 17.54
N GLN A 70 16.48 22.29 17.16
CA GLN A 70 16.24 23.34 16.17
C GLN A 70 16.54 22.80 14.76
N LEU A 71 15.58 22.86 13.87
CA LEU A 71 15.69 22.38 12.49
C LEU A 71 15.43 23.54 11.49
N PRO A 72 16.35 24.55 11.43
CA PRO A 72 16.13 25.72 10.60
C PRO A 72 16.10 25.35 9.11
N GLY A 73 15.11 25.92 8.38
CA GLY A 73 14.93 25.65 6.95
C GLY A 73 14.40 24.26 6.62
N LYS A 74 13.97 23.49 7.61
CA LYS A 74 13.32 22.19 7.42
C LYS A 74 11.81 22.30 7.63
N ILE A 75 11.09 21.41 6.96
CA ILE A 75 9.65 21.21 7.13
C ILE A 75 9.42 19.82 7.74
N LEU A 76 8.73 19.77 8.85
CA LEU A 76 8.19 18.52 9.40
C LEU A 76 6.82 18.28 8.76
N ALA A 77 6.65 17.14 8.13
CA ALA A 77 5.40 16.75 7.47
C ALA A 77 5.03 15.30 7.86
N PRO A 78 3.76 14.89 7.72
CA PRO A 78 3.40 13.48 7.74
C PRO A 78 4.22 12.72 6.69
N GLY A 79 4.65 11.49 7.02
CA GLY A 79 5.31 10.64 6.04
C GLY A 79 4.35 10.25 4.91
N PHE A 80 4.89 10.01 3.73
CA PHE A 80 4.11 9.59 2.58
C PHE A 80 3.50 8.20 2.78
N VAL A 81 2.38 7.98 2.11
CA VAL A 81 1.67 6.70 2.04
C VAL A 81 1.75 6.20 0.61
N ASP A 82 2.39 5.06 0.40
CA ASP A 82 2.44 4.38 -0.89
C ASP A 82 1.36 3.29 -0.91
N LEU A 83 0.34 3.47 -1.73
CA LEU A 83 -0.82 2.56 -1.78
C LEU A 83 -0.61 1.35 -2.68
N HIS A 84 0.50 1.31 -3.44
CA HIS A 84 0.78 0.20 -4.33
C HIS A 84 2.25 0.16 -4.72
N VAL A 85 2.95 -0.88 -4.30
CA VAL A 85 4.38 -1.07 -4.58
C VAL A 85 4.73 -2.55 -4.51
N HIS A 86 5.69 -3.01 -5.32
CA HIS A 86 6.13 -4.40 -5.39
C HIS A 86 7.56 -4.56 -4.89
N TYR A 87 7.77 -5.08 -3.68
CA TYR A 87 9.12 -5.29 -3.18
C TYR A 87 9.95 -6.31 -3.97
N PRO A 88 9.37 -7.33 -4.65
CA PRO A 88 10.16 -8.25 -5.45
C PRO A 88 10.68 -7.68 -6.78
N GLN A 89 10.31 -6.45 -7.13
CA GLN A 89 10.54 -5.91 -8.48
C GLN A 89 11.60 -4.80 -8.56
N LEU A 90 12.46 -4.66 -7.54
CA LEU A 90 13.48 -3.62 -7.52
C LEU A 90 14.42 -3.69 -8.74
N ASP A 91 14.84 -4.90 -9.08
CA ASP A 91 15.83 -5.13 -10.15
C ASP A 91 15.26 -4.94 -11.57
N VAL A 92 13.95 -4.72 -11.70
CA VAL A 92 13.29 -4.53 -13.02
C VAL A 92 12.83 -3.10 -13.28
N ILE A 93 13.13 -2.17 -12.37
CA ILE A 93 12.86 -0.74 -12.58
C ILE A 93 13.51 -0.27 -13.90
N GLY A 94 12.72 0.37 -14.76
CA GLY A 94 13.20 0.89 -16.04
C GLY A 94 13.44 -0.17 -17.12
N SER A 95 13.03 -1.43 -16.91
CA SER A 95 13.10 -2.47 -17.93
C SER A 95 12.04 -2.25 -19.01
N PRO A 96 12.40 -1.97 -20.28
CA PRO A 96 11.45 -1.58 -21.31
C PRO A 96 10.69 -2.77 -21.87
N ALA A 97 9.39 -2.59 -22.16
CA ALA A 97 8.57 -3.57 -22.87
C ALA A 97 7.44 -2.88 -23.65
N ASP A 98 6.87 -3.61 -24.60
CA ASP A 98 5.73 -3.14 -25.39
C ASP A 98 4.41 -3.41 -24.65
N GLY A 99 4.26 -2.82 -23.47
CA GLY A 99 3.07 -2.93 -22.62
C GLY A 99 3.20 -3.90 -21.44
N LEU A 100 2.11 -4.02 -20.66
CA LEU A 100 2.06 -4.74 -19.40
C LEU A 100 2.37 -6.24 -19.54
N LEU A 101 1.64 -6.96 -20.38
CA LEU A 101 1.75 -8.43 -20.44
C LEU A 101 3.15 -8.91 -20.86
N PRO A 102 3.78 -8.34 -21.92
CA PRO A 102 5.17 -8.63 -22.26
C PRO A 102 6.16 -8.25 -21.14
N TRP A 103 5.90 -7.18 -20.40
CA TRP A 103 6.75 -6.76 -19.28
C TRP A 103 6.73 -7.79 -18.13
N LEU A 104 5.54 -8.32 -17.80
CA LEU A 104 5.39 -9.37 -16.79
C LEU A 104 6.16 -10.63 -17.16
N GLU A 105 6.04 -11.08 -18.42
CA GLU A 105 6.67 -12.31 -18.91
C GLU A 105 8.20 -12.19 -19.02
N ASN A 106 8.69 -11.07 -19.55
CA ASN A 106 10.11 -10.91 -19.85
C ASN A 106 10.98 -10.59 -18.64
N TYR A 107 10.41 -9.91 -17.63
CA TYR A 107 11.21 -9.40 -16.50
C TYR A 107 10.64 -9.83 -15.15
N THR A 108 9.37 -9.53 -14.91
CA THR A 108 8.79 -9.55 -13.57
C THR A 108 8.72 -10.94 -12.98
N PHE A 109 8.14 -11.89 -13.70
CA PHE A 109 7.96 -13.25 -13.18
C PHE A 109 9.29 -13.94 -12.91
N ALA A 110 10.31 -13.73 -13.75
CA ALA A 110 11.65 -14.28 -13.54
C ALA A 110 12.30 -13.73 -12.27
N GLN A 111 12.07 -12.44 -11.99
CA GLN A 111 12.59 -11.81 -10.76
C GLN A 111 11.85 -12.30 -9.52
N GLU A 112 10.53 -12.38 -9.57
CA GLU A 112 9.70 -12.82 -8.44
C GLU A 112 9.95 -14.28 -8.03
N MET A 113 10.34 -15.16 -8.97
CA MET A 113 10.72 -16.55 -8.66
C MET A 113 11.94 -16.65 -7.74
N LYS A 114 12.86 -15.66 -7.73
CA LYS A 114 14.04 -15.65 -6.84
C LYS A 114 13.66 -15.60 -5.36
N PHE A 115 12.45 -15.12 -5.05
CA PHE A 115 11.95 -14.99 -3.69
C PHE A 115 11.53 -16.31 -3.04
N GLN A 116 11.68 -17.41 -3.73
CA GLN A 116 11.68 -18.75 -3.15
C GLN A 116 12.83 -18.92 -2.15
N ASP A 117 13.98 -18.25 -2.34
CA ASP A 117 15.08 -18.24 -1.41
C ASP A 117 14.84 -17.21 -0.30
N PHE A 118 14.78 -17.67 0.95
CA PHE A 118 14.57 -16.80 2.11
C PHE A 118 15.67 -15.76 2.28
N ASN A 119 16.94 -16.10 2.03
CA ASN A 119 18.05 -15.16 2.22
C ASN A 119 18.00 -14.05 1.17
N HIS A 120 17.67 -14.40 -0.08
CA HIS A 120 17.43 -13.40 -1.12
C HIS A 120 16.28 -12.49 -0.71
N ALA A 121 15.12 -13.04 -0.35
CA ALA A 121 13.96 -12.28 0.09
C ALA A 121 14.28 -11.36 1.28
N ALA A 122 15.02 -11.85 2.28
CA ALA A 122 15.43 -11.06 3.44
C ALA A 122 16.36 -9.89 3.06
N SER A 123 17.35 -10.14 2.19
CA SER A 123 18.27 -9.09 1.72
C SER A 123 17.55 -8.00 0.95
N VAL A 124 16.64 -8.38 0.04
CA VAL A 124 15.86 -7.42 -0.75
C VAL A 124 14.86 -6.67 0.13
N ALA A 125 14.27 -7.32 1.15
CA ALA A 125 13.38 -6.65 2.09
C ALA A 125 14.07 -5.50 2.85
N GLU A 126 15.31 -5.71 3.31
CA GLU A 126 16.09 -4.66 3.98
C GLU A 126 16.34 -3.48 3.02
N LEU A 127 16.81 -3.74 1.78
CA LEU A 127 17.04 -2.71 0.77
C LEU A 127 15.75 -1.96 0.41
N PHE A 128 14.67 -2.69 0.16
CA PHE A 128 13.36 -2.12 -0.19
C PHE A 128 12.85 -1.14 0.88
N LEU A 129 12.93 -1.54 2.15
CA LEU A 129 12.46 -0.69 3.25
C LEU A 129 13.38 0.53 3.48
N ASP A 130 14.68 0.41 3.17
CA ASP A 130 15.60 1.56 3.17
C ASP A 130 15.21 2.54 2.06
N GLU A 131 14.93 2.05 0.85
CA GLU A 131 14.50 2.91 -0.26
C GLU A 131 13.14 3.60 0.02
N LEU A 132 12.16 2.91 0.58
CA LEU A 132 10.90 3.55 0.99
C LEU A 132 11.16 4.70 1.97
N THR A 133 11.97 4.44 3.01
CA THR A 133 12.26 5.46 4.04
C THR A 133 13.09 6.62 3.49
N ASN A 134 14.05 6.36 2.61
CA ASN A 134 14.87 7.39 1.95
C ASN A 134 14.00 8.34 1.08
N ASN A 135 12.89 7.84 0.55
CA ASN A 135 11.91 8.62 -0.21
C ASN A 135 10.76 9.18 0.67
N GLY A 136 10.87 9.08 2.00
CA GLY A 136 9.89 9.65 2.94
C GLY A 136 8.61 8.84 3.11
N VAL A 137 8.54 7.62 2.55
CA VAL A 137 7.40 6.72 2.71
C VAL A 137 7.46 6.05 4.09
N THR A 138 6.42 6.24 4.88
CA THR A 138 6.30 5.67 6.24
C THR A 138 5.18 4.65 6.38
N THR A 139 4.33 4.55 5.36
CA THR A 139 3.26 3.57 5.25
C THR A 139 3.22 3.03 3.82
N ALA A 140 3.22 1.72 3.65
CA ALA A 140 3.12 1.11 2.33
C ALA A 140 2.15 -0.06 2.31
N LEU A 141 1.37 -0.16 1.23
CA LEU A 141 0.60 -1.33 0.86
C LEU A 141 1.38 -2.06 -0.26
N THR A 142 1.96 -3.20 0.10
CA THR A 142 3.04 -3.82 -0.66
C THR A 142 2.66 -5.20 -1.18
N PHE A 143 2.92 -5.45 -2.45
CA PHE A 143 2.91 -6.79 -3.01
C PHE A 143 4.20 -7.52 -2.65
N ALA A 144 4.07 -8.71 -2.08
CA ALA A 144 5.14 -9.68 -1.98
C ALA A 144 5.08 -10.67 -3.16
N SER A 145 5.92 -11.69 -3.16
CA SER A 145 5.85 -12.79 -4.12
C SER A 145 4.80 -13.85 -3.70
N SER A 146 4.58 -14.84 -4.54
CA SER A 146 3.76 -16.01 -4.23
C SER A 146 4.41 -17.02 -3.26
N HIS A 147 5.60 -16.71 -2.77
CA HIS A 147 6.33 -17.53 -1.82
C HIS A 147 6.12 -17.00 -0.39
N LYS A 148 5.64 -17.85 0.52
CA LYS A 148 5.43 -17.52 1.93
C LYS A 148 6.64 -16.88 2.59
N HIS A 149 7.85 -17.36 2.24
CA HIS A 149 9.11 -16.80 2.76
C HIS A 149 9.32 -15.34 2.42
N SER A 150 8.82 -14.87 1.29
CA SER A 150 8.91 -13.47 0.90
C SER A 150 8.11 -12.57 1.84
N VAL A 151 6.90 -13.01 2.22
CA VAL A 151 6.03 -12.29 3.17
C VAL A 151 6.65 -12.27 4.56
N GLU A 152 7.14 -13.42 5.04
CA GLU A 152 7.77 -13.52 6.36
C GLU A 152 9.03 -12.65 6.47
N ALA A 153 9.87 -12.63 5.43
CA ALA A 153 11.07 -11.81 5.40
C ALA A 153 10.73 -10.32 5.47
N LEU A 154 9.75 -9.88 4.68
CA LEU A 154 9.32 -8.50 4.63
C LEU A 154 8.68 -8.04 5.94
N PHE A 155 7.79 -8.84 6.55
CA PHE A 155 7.21 -8.51 7.85
C PHE A 155 8.25 -8.42 8.97
N LYS A 156 9.20 -9.36 9.03
CA LYS A 156 10.29 -9.33 10.03
C LYS A 156 11.14 -8.05 9.90
N ALA A 157 11.49 -7.68 8.69
CA ALA A 157 12.27 -6.47 8.42
C ALA A 157 11.49 -5.19 8.77
N ALA A 158 10.19 -5.12 8.43
CA ALA A 158 9.33 -3.99 8.74
C ALA A 158 9.06 -3.84 10.24
N GLN A 159 8.87 -4.96 10.96
CA GLN A 159 8.70 -4.97 12.42
C GLN A 159 9.93 -4.39 13.12
N LYS A 160 11.13 -4.85 12.74
CA LYS A 160 12.41 -4.36 13.27
C LYS A 160 12.55 -2.83 13.11
N ARG A 161 12.07 -2.28 11.97
CA ARG A 161 12.09 -0.84 11.65
C ARG A 161 10.89 -0.07 12.21
N ARG A 162 9.89 -0.75 12.78
CA ARG A 162 8.61 -0.18 13.24
C ARG A 162 7.86 0.58 12.15
N LEU A 163 7.98 0.15 10.91
CA LEU A 163 7.26 0.72 9.78
C LEU A 163 5.79 0.27 9.76
N ARG A 164 4.90 1.13 9.30
CA ARG A 164 3.53 0.73 8.97
C ARG A 164 3.55 0.05 7.62
N LEU A 165 3.47 -1.29 7.62
CA LEU A 165 3.47 -2.08 6.40
C LEU A 165 2.25 -2.98 6.34
N ILE A 166 1.62 -3.02 5.19
CA ILE A 166 0.51 -3.91 4.88
C ILE A 166 0.95 -4.74 3.68
N THR A 167 0.96 -6.06 3.82
CA THR A 167 1.37 -6.98 2.74
C THR A 167 0.69 -8.34 2.92
N GLY A 168 0.79 -9.20 1.92
CA GLY A 168 0.26 -10.55 1.98
C GLY A 168 0.85 -11.45 0.91
N LEU A 169 0.51 -12.73 0.98
CA LEU A 169 0.91 -13.71 0.00
C LEU A 169 0.23 -13.40 -1.34
N CYS A 170 1.02 -13.21 -2.39
CA CYS A 170 0.50 -13.00 -3.72
C CYS A 170 -0.10 -14.30 -4.25
N LEU A 171 -1.41 -14.30 -4.47
CA LEU A 171 -2.16 -15.49 -4.88
C LEU A 171 -2.13 -15.64 -6.40
N MET A 172 -1.57 -16.76 -6.86
CA MET A 172 -1.50 -17.15 -8.27
C MET A 172 -1.55 -18.68 -8.36
N ASP A 173 -2.64 -19.24 -8.87
CA ASP A 173 -2.80 -20.69 -9.05
C ASP A 173 -2.98 -21.11 -10.52
N GLN A 174 -3.02 -20.15 -11.45
CA GLN A 174 -3.11 -20.37 -12.89
C GLN A 174 -2.38 -19.27 -13.69
N HIS A 175 -2.16 -19.49 -14.97
CA HIS A 175 -1.63 -18.54 -15.95
C HIS A 175 -0.37 -17.78 -15.49
N ALA A 176 0.45 -18.40 -14.66
CA ALA A 176 1.74 -17.88 -14.22
C ALA A 176 2.81 -18.96 -14.45
N PRO A 177 4.10 -18.62 -14.45
CA PRO A 177 5.17 -19.62 -14.50
C PRO A 177 5.04 -20.63 -13.35
N GLN A 178 5.41 -21.88 -13.61
CA GLN A 178 5.29 -22.97 -12.63
C GLN A 178 5.96 -22.65 -11.29
N GLY A 179 7.07 -21.90 -11.30
CA GLY A 179 7.78 -21.48 -10.08
C GLY A 179 7.04 -20.44 -9.23
N LEU A 180 5.95 -19.85 -9.74
CA LEU A 180 5.10 -18.88 -9.03
C LEU A 180 3.69 -19.42 -8.76
N GLN A 181 3.29 -20.50 -9.48
CA GLN A 181 1.97 -21.11 -9.25
C GLN A 181 1.95 -21.87 -7.93
N GLN A 182 0.82 -21.73 -7.24
CA GLN A 182 0.54 -22.41 -5.98
C GLN A 182 -0.65 -23.36 -6.17
N GLN A 183 -0.75 -24.37 -5.30
CA GLN A 183 -2.02 -25.09 -5.14
C GLN A 183 -3.01 -24.17 -4.39
N THR A 184 -4.25 -24.09 -4.85
CA THR A 184 -5.28 -23.21 -4.31
C THR A 184 -5.39 -23.35 -2.79
N ASP A 185 -5.66 -24.55 -2.29
CA ASP A 185 -5.85 -24.79 -0.85
C ASP A 185 -4.59 -24.42 -0.04
N THR A 186 -3.40 -24.79 -0.52
CA THR A 186 -2.14 -24.48 0.15
C THR A 186 -1.93 -22.96 0.24
N SER A 187 -2.24 -22.21 -0.82
CA SER A 187 -2.08 -20.75 -0.83
C SER A 187 -3.04 -20.05 0.13
N LEU A 188 -4.24 -20.57 0.28
CA LEU A 188 -5.24 -20.07 1.22
C LEU A 188 -4.89 -20.41 2.68
N ASP A 189 -4.45 -21.64 2.95
CA ASP A 189 -3.97 -22.07 4.27
C ASP A 189 -2.75 -21.26 4.72
N ASP A 190 -1.79 -21.03 3.82
CA ASP A 190 -0.63 -20.20 4.08
C ASP A 190 -1.01 -18.74 4.35
N SER A 191 -1.98 -18.21 3.61
CA SER A 191 -2.54 -16.86 3.85
C SER A 191 -3.18 -16.76 5.22
N GLU A 192 -4.00 -17.75 5.61
CA GLU A 192 -4.64 -17.78 6.93
C GLU A 192 -3.60 -17.87 8.05
N ALA A 193 -2.58 -18.72 7.90
CA ALA A 193 -1.49 -18.82 8.87
C ALA A 193 -0.72 -17.49 9.02
N LEU A 194 -0.45 -16.79 7.91
CA LEU A 194 0.20 -15.48 7.92
C LEU A 194 -0.70 -14.40 8.54
N ILE A 195 -2.01 -14.41 8.28
CA ILE A 195 -2.97 -13.51 8.95
C ILE A 195 -2.90 -13.68 10.45
N ARG A 196 -3.04 -14.92 10.94
CA ARG A 196 -3.02 -15.23 12.37
C ARG A 196 -1.70 -14.82 13.04
N HIS A 197 -0.59 -14.89 12.31
CA HIS A 197 0.74 -14.60 12.87
C HIS A 197 1.08 -13.11 12.83
N TRP A 198 0.70 -12.37 11.79
CA TRP A 198 1.23 -11.03 11.53
C TRP A 198 0.18 -9.91 11.57
N HIS A 199 -1.10 -10.20 11.30
CA HIS A 199 -2.10 -9.15 11.22
C HIS A 199 -2.34 -8.49 12.59
N GLY A 200 -2.15 -7.17 12.66
CA GLY A 200 -2.33 -6.41 13.89
C GLY A 200 -1.15 -6.47 14.86
N VAL A 201 -0.04 -7.13 14.49
CA VAL A 201 1.19 -7.11 15.29
C VAL A 201 1.89 -5.76 15.09
N ASP A 202 2.13 -5.02 16.15
CA ASP A 202 2.72 -3.68 16.13
C ASP A 202 2.01 -2.74 15.14
N ARG A 203 2.67 -2.44 14.02
CA ARG A 203 2.12 -1.60 12.93
C ARG A 203 1.84 -2.39 11.64
N LEU A 204 1.92 -3.72 11.70
CA LEU A 204 1.77 -4.57 10.54
C LEU A 204 0.30 -4.87 10.24
N GLY A 205 -0.02 -5.01 8.98
CA GLY A 205 -1.34 -5.43 8.51
C GLY A 205 -1.20 -6.48 7.42
N TYR A 206 -2.12 -7.43 7.37
CA TYR A 206 -2.18 -8.39 6.28
C TYR A 206 -3.16 -7.91 5.20
N ALA A 207 -2.79 -8.10 3.93
CA ALA A 207 -3.66 -7.94 2.79
C ALA A 207 -3.86 -9.27 2.07
N ILE A 208 -5.10 -9.68 1.87
CA ILE A 208 -5.45 -10.78 0.97
C ILE A 208 -5.18 -10.28 -0.44
N THR A 209 -4.31 -10.98 -1.17
CA THR A 209 -3.65 -10.42 -2.35
C THR A 209 -3.78 -11.31 -3.59
N PRO A 210 -4.96 -11.48 -4.20
CA PRO A 210 -5.01 -11.98 -5.58
C PRO A 210 -4.17 -11.03 -6.45
N ARG A 211 -3.20 -11.56 -7.22
CA ARG A 211 -2.36 -10.67 -8.04
C ARG A 211 -3.23 -9.84 -8.99
N PHE A 212 -4.00 -10.53 -9.81
CA PHE A 212 -5.04 -9.98 -10.67
C PHE A 212 -5.90 -11.17 -11.16
N VAL A 213 -7.10 -10.90 -11.67
CA VAL A 213 -8.06 -11.95 -12.03
C VAL A 213 -7.47 -13.05 -12.92
N PRO A 214 -6.68 -12.78 -13.97
CA PRO A 214 -6.17 -13.84 -14.83
C PRO A 214 -5.33 -14.91 -14.13
N THR A 215 -4.57 -14.56 -13.09
CA THR A 215 -3.69 -15.51 -12.39
C THR A 215 -4.34 -16.22 -11.21
N SER A 216 -5.61 -15.93 -10.91
CA SER A 216 -6.37 -16.60 -9.86
C SER A 216 -7.55 -17.35 -10.45
N SER A 217 -7.63 -18.65 -10.20
CA SER A 217 -8.79 -19.44 -10.59
C SER A 217 -10.05 -18.99 -9.85
N ARG A 218 -11.22 -19.39 -10.36
CA ARG A 218 -12.49 -19.17 -9.67
C ARG A 218 -12.45 -19.70 -8.24
N ALA A 219 -11.91 -20.90 -8.04
CA ALA A 219 -11.78 -21.50 -6.71
C ALA A 219 -10.87 -20.68 -5.78
N GLN A 220 -9.77 -20.13 -6.28
CA GLN A 220 -8.89 -19.28 -5.49
C GLN A 220 -9.56 -17.94 -5.14
N LEU A 221 -10.30 -17.31 -6.07
CA LEU A 221 -11.05 -16.08 -5.80
C LEU A 221 -12.18 -16.33 -4.78
N GLU A 222 -12.92 -17.44 -4.88
CA GLU A 222 -13.94 -17.85 -3.90
C GLU A 222 -13.32 -18.04 -2.50
N GLY A 223 -12.21 -18.78 -2.42
CA GLY A 223 -11.51 -19.01 -1.16
C GLY A 223 -10.94 -17.70 -0.57
N ALA A 224 -10.40 -16.80 -1.39
CA ALA A 224 -9.94 -15.50 -0.96
C ALA A 224 -11.09 -14.64 -0.41
N GLY A 225 -12.28 -14.69 -1.01
CA GLY A 225 -13.49 -14.02 -0.53
C GLY A 225 -13.97 -14.56 0.82
N GLU A 226 -13.98 -15.89 0.99
CA GLU A 226 -14.32 -16.51 2.28
C GLU A 226 -13.29 -16.17 3.36
N LEU A 227 -12.00 -16.14 3.02
CA LEU A 227 -10.94 -15.69 3.94
C LEU A 227 -11.13 -14.23 4.35
N ALA A 228 -11.51 -13.36 3.41
CA ALA A 228 -11.80 -11.95 3.67
C ALA A 228 -13.01 -11.77 4.62
N LYS A 229 -14.02 -12.61 4.47
CA LYS A 229 -15.21 -12.63 5.33
C LYS A 229 -14.90 -13.12 6.75
N GLN A 230 -14.03 -14.13 6.88
CA GLN A 230 -13.59 -14.65 8.18
C GLN A 230 -12.67 -13.68 8.92
N HIS A 231 -11.90 -12.87 8.18
CA HIS A 231 -10.96 -11.88 8.72
C HIS A 231 -11.31 -10.44 8.28
N PRO A 232 -12.43 -9.86 8.75
CA PRO A 232 -12.95 -8.59 8.23
C PRO A 232 -12.04 -7.38 8.49
N SER A 233 -11.09 -7.47 9.40
CA SER A 233 -10.10 -6.42 9.68
C SER A 233 -8.92 -6.39 8.71
N THR A 234 -8.72 -7.45 7.91
CA THR A 234 -7.66 -7.49 6.89
C THR A 234 -7.94 -6.54 5.74
N TRP A 235 -6.87 -6.19 5.06
CA TRP A 235 -6.94 -5.47 3.80
C TRP A 235 -7.11 -6.45 2.63
N ILE A 236 -7.51 -5.92 1.48
CA ILE A 236 -7.49 -6.61 0.19
C ILE A 236 -6.73 -5.72 -0.78
N GLN A 237 -5.90 -6.29 -1.62
CA GLN A 237 -5.24 -5.56 -2.71
C GLN A 237 -5.20 -6.41 -3.98
N SER A 238 -5.32 -5.75 -5.11
CA SER A 238 -5.18 -6.37 -6.43
C SER A 238 -4.96 -5.31 -7.51
N HIS A 239 -4.81 -5.73 -8.77
CA HIS A 239 -4.78 -4.88 -9.94
C HIS A 239 -6.14 -4.93 -10.65
N VAL A 240 -6.56 -3.81 -11.25
CA VAL A 240 -7.81 -3.75 -12.00
C VAL A 240 -7.76 -2.74 -13.12
N SER A 241 -8.18 -3.17 -14.31
CA SER A 241 -8.44 -2.29 -15.46
C SER A 241 -7.26 -1.38 -15.81
N GLU A 242 -6.06 -1.95 -15.81
CA GLU A 242 -4.82 -1.25 -16.16
C GLU A 242 -4.63 -1.17 -17.68
N ASN A 243 -4.88 -2.28 -18.38
CA ASN A 243 -4.58 -2.43 -19.79
C ASN A 243 -5.76 -3.05 -20.55
N THR A 244 -5.96 -2.65 -21.81
CA THR A 244 -7.10 -3.13 -22.62
C THR A 244 -7.02 -4.62 -22.96
N ASP A 245 -5.81 -5.16 -23.17
CA ASP A 245 -5.63 -6.59 -23.44
C ASP A 245 -5.90 -7.43 -22.19
N GLU A 246 -5.48 -6.92 -21.02
CA GLU A 246 -5.82 -7.49 -19.73
C GLU A 246 -7.34 -7.55 -19.50
N ILE A 247 -8.04 -6.46 -19.78
CA ILE A 247 -9.51 -6.39 -19.66
C ILE A 247 -10.19 -7.40 -20.59
N ALA A 248 -9.74 -7.50 -21.84
CA ALA A 248 -10.28 -8.47 -22.78
C ALA A 248 -10.04 -9.91 -22.33
N TRP A 249 -8.88 -10.18 -21.71
CA TRP A 249 -8.57 -11.47 -21.14
C TRP A 249 -9.49 -11.80 -19.96
N VAL A 250 -9.69 -10.89 -19.03
CA VAL A 250 -10.62 -11.06 -17.91
C VAL A 250 -12.05 -11.31 -18.40
N GLN A 251 -12.52 -10.56 -19.41
CA GLN A 251 -13.83 -10.77 -20.01
C GLN A 251 -13.99 -12.17 -20.61
N SER A 252 -12.92 -12.74 -21.17
CA SER A 252 -12.94 -14.11 -21.70
C SER A 252 -13.00 -15.18 -20.61
N LEU A 253 -12.41 -14.93 -19.43
CA LEU A 253 -12.41 -15.83 -18.27
C LEU A 253 -13.71 -15.75 -17.45
N HIS A 254 -14.34 -14.57 -17.41
CA HIS A 254 -15.55 -14.28 -16.63
C HIS A 254 -16.61 -13.58 -17.49
N PRO A 255 -17.13 -14.24 -18.54
CA PRO A 255 -18.09 -13.62 -19.46
C PRO A 255 -19.42 -13.26 -18.82
N GLU A 256 -19.74 -13.83 -17.66
CA GLU A 256 -20.92 -13.52 -16.87
C GLU A 256 -20.80 -12.22 -16.06
N SER A 257 -19.61 -11.70 -15.87
CA SER A 257 -19.36 -10.49 -15.10
C SER A 257 -19.54 -9.25 -15.97
N ARG A 258 -20.16 -8.20 -15.40
CA ARG A 258 -20.40 -6.94 -16.12
C ARG A 258 -19.10 -6.25 -16.52
N SER A 259 -18.12 -6.24 -15.61
CA SER A 259 -16.84 -5.58 -15.77
C SER A 259 -15.73 -6.33 -15.03
N TYR A 260 -14.49 -5.91 -15.23
CA TYR A 260 -13.35 -6.46 -14.48
C TYR A 260 -13.52 -6.24 -12.97
N LEU A 261 -13.89 -5.03 -12.54
CA LEU A 261 -14.10 -4.73 -11.12
C LEU A 261 -15.22 -5.59 -10.51
N SER A 262 -16.29 -5.83 -11.28
CA SER A 262 -17.40 -6.65 -10.81
C SER A 262 -17.03 -8.10 -10.58
N VAL A 263 -15.96 -8.62 -11.17
CA VAL A 263 -15.44 -9.96 -10.82
C VAL A 263 -15.06 -9.99 -9.34
N TYR A 264 -14.31 -9.01 -8.85
CA TYR A 264 -13.95 -8.93 -7.43
C TYR A 264 -15.16 -8.77 -6.52
N ASP A 265 -16.16 -7.96 -6.92
CA ASP A 265 -17.39 -7.80 -6.14
C ASP A 265 -18.18 -9.12 -6.04
N ASN A 266 -18.27 -9.87 -7.13
CA ASN A 266 -18.95 -11.17 -7.19
C ASN A 266 -18.33 -12.21 -6.23
N PHE A 267 -17.04 -12.11 -5.97
CA PHE A 267 -16.33 -12.97 -5.01
C PHE A 267 -16.20 -12.36 -3.60
N GLY A 268 -16.87 -11.25 -3.30
CA GLY A 268 -16.81 -10.61 -1.98
C GLY A 268 -15.48 -9.96 -1.64
N LEU A 269 -14.66 -9.66 -2.65
CA LEU A 269 -13.35 -9.04 -2.50
C LEU A 269 -13.40 -7.51 -2.60
N LEU A 270 -14.54 -6.92 -3.01
CA LEU A 270 -14.72 -5.47 -3.08
C LEU A 270 -15.47 -4.96 -1.85
N ARG A 271 -14.78 -4.33 -0.92
CA ARG A 271 -15.33 -3.86 0.35
C ARG A 271 -14.47 -2.73 0.97
N GLU A 272 -14.91 -2.20 2.09
CA GLU A 272 -14.04 -1.33 2.91
C GLU A 272 -12.71 -2.02 3.22
N ARG A 273 -11.60 -1.31 3.13
CA ARG A 273 -10.21 -1.79 3.19
C ARG A 273 -9.75 -2.60 1.98
N SER A 274 -10.42 -2.51 0.84
CA SER A 274 -9.84 -2.98 -0.42
C SER A 274 -9.25 -1.83 -1.23
N VAL A 275 -8.09 -2.06 -1.84
CA VAL A 275 -7.36 -1.11 -2.66
C VAL A 275 -7.00 -1.78 -3.98
N TYR A 276 -7.41 -1.17 -5.07
CA TYR A 276 -7.17 -1.67 -6.43
C TYR A 276 -6.24 -0.74 -7.18
N ALA A 277 -5.16 -1.29 -7.72
CA ALA A 277 -4.19 -0.51 -8.48
C ALA A 277 -4.68 -0.17 -9.88
N HIS A 278 -4.20 0.96 -10.38
CA HIS A 278 -4.39 1.56 -11.71
C HIS A 278 -5.78 2.14 -11.93
N CYS A 279 -6.84 1.33 -12.02
CA CYS A 279 -8.22 1.80 -12.21
C CYS A 279 -8.40 2.74 -13.43
N ILE A 280 -7.63 2.54 -14.50
CA ILE A 280 -7.59 3.46 -15.66
C ILE A 280 -8.90 3.38 -16.46
N TYR A 281 -9.31 2.16 -16.80
CA TYR A 281 -10.41 1.89 -17.70
C TYR A 281 -11.71 1.52 -16.99
N LEU A 282 -11.97 2.12 -15.83
CA LEU A 282 -13.25 1.96 -15.14
C LEU A 282 -14.35 2.75 -15.86
N ASP A 283 -15.55 2.20 -15.93
CA ASP A 283 -16.75 2.95 -16.32
C ASP A 283 -17.41 3.65 -15.11
N ASP A 284 -18.51 4.36 -15.34
CA ASP A 284 -19.15 5.13 -14.29
C ASP A 284 -19.87 4.24 -13.26
N GLU A 285 -20.30 3.03 -13.65
CA GLU A 285 -20.88 2.06 -12.73
C GLU A 285 -19.78 1.47 -11.82
N ASP A 286 -18.60 1.18 -12.34
CA ASP A 286 -17.45 0.74 -11.55
C ASP A 286 -17.03 1.80 -10.52
N ARG A 287 -17.01 3.08 -10.93
CA ARG A 287 -16.68 4.19 -10.02
C ARG A 287 -17.72 4.35 -8.91
N ALA A 288 -19.01 4.22 -9.27
CA ALA A 288 -20.10 4.22 -8.29
C ALA A 288 -19.99 3.04 -7.33
N LEU A 289 -19.59 1.85 -7.83
CA LEU A 289 -19.40 0.64 -7.05
C LEU A 289 -18.23 0.78 -6.06
N LEU A 290 -17.08 1.35 -6.47
CA LEU A 290 -15.98 1.67 -5.55
C LEU A 290 -16.44 2.53 -4.37
N ARG A 291 -17.22 3.57 -4.65
CA ARG A 291 -17.76 4.45 -3.59
C ARG A 291 -18.72 3.70 -2.68
N GLU A 292 -19.67 2.94 -3.25
CA GLU A 292 -20.65 2.17 -2.48
C GLU A 292 -19.99 1.17 -1.53
N ARG A 293 -19.01 0.45 -2.03
CA ARG A 293 -18.24 -0.54 -1.27
C ARG A 293 -17.16 0.08 -0.37
N LYS A 294 -16.97 1.40 -0.42
CA LYS A 294 -15.90 2.14 0.30
C LYS A 294 -14.50 1.60 -0.01
N ALA A 295 -14.33 1.10 -1.23
CA ALA A 295 -13.04 0.66 -1.74
C ALA A 295 -12.25 1.87 -2.27
N ALA A 296 -10.93 1.72 -2.38
CA ALA A 296 -10.05 2.77 -2.85
C ALA A 296 -9.29 2.35 -4.12
N ALA A 297 -8.92 3.34 -4.93
CA ALA A 297 -7.99 3.17 -6.04
C ALA A 297 -6.57 3.61 -5.64
N ALA A 298 -5.55 2.85 -6.06
CA ALA A 298 -4.16 3.27 -6.03
C ALA A 298 -3.75 3.72 -7.43
N LEU A 299 -3.46 5.01 -7.56
CA LEU A 299 -3.04 5.60 -8.82
C LEU A 299 -1.54 5.45 -8.98
N CYS A 300 -1.09 4.94 -10.11
CA CYS A 300 0.32 4.65 -10.39
C CYS A 300 0.81 5.45 -11.60
N PRO A 301 0.91 6.80 -11.52
CA PRO A 301 1.12 7.63 -12.71
C PRO A 301 2.39 7.31 -13.48
N THR A 302 3.49 7.05 -12.76
CA THR A 302 4.80 6.78 -13.39
C THR A 302 4.81 5.44 -14.12
N SER A 303 4.20 4.41 -13.53
CA SER A 303 4.03 3.10 -14.15
C SER A 303 3.08 3.15 -15.35
N ASN A 304 1.91 3.77 -15.17
CA ASN A 304 0.91 3.90 -16.23
C ASN A 304 1.49 4.55 -17.49
N LEU A 305 2.35 5.56 -17.31
CA LEU A 305 3.03 6.25 -18.43
C LEU A 305 4.18 5.43 -19.00
N PHE A 306 4.98 4.79 -18.15
CA PHE A 306 6.15 4.02 -18.58
C PHE A 306 5.75 2.77 -19.37
N LEU A 307 4.73 2.04 -18.92
CA LEU A 307 4.20 0.85 -19.60
C LEU A 307 3.20 1.20 -20.72
N GLY A 308 2.83 2.48 -20.87
CA GLY A 308 1.86 2.90 -21.87
C GLY A 308 0.43 2.44 -21.58
N SER A 309 0.12 2.15 -20.33
CA SER A 309 -1.21 1.66 -19.91
C SER A 309 -2.31 2.71 -20.09
N GLY A 310 -2.02 4.00 -19.88
CA GLY A 310 -2.96 5.10 -20.09
C GLY A 310 -2.96 6.12 -18.95
N HIS A 311 -3.97 6.99 -18.94
CA HIS A 311 -4.14 8.03 -17.94
C HIS A 311 -5.35 7.75 -17.05
N PHE A 312 -5.17 7.93 -15.73
CA PHE A 312 -6.29 7.92 -14.81
C PHE A 312 -7.15 9.17 -14.98
N ASP A 313 -8.47 9.01 -14.95
CA ASP A 313 -9.45 10.09 -15.12
C ASP A 313 -9.79 10.72 -13.77
N TYR A 314 -8.99 11.72 -13.37
CA TYR A 314 -9.18 12.46 -12.11
C TYR A 314 -10.53 13.18 -12.04
N ASP A 315 -10.97 13.79 -13.14
CA ASP A 315 -12.25 14.52 -13.17
C ASP A 315 -13.43 13.61 -12.87
N ARG A 316 -13.42 12.40 -13.43
CA ARG A 316 -14.46 11.42 -13.13
C ARG A 316 -14.35 10.88 -11.73
N ALA A 317 -13.14 10.64 -11.22
CA ALA A 317 -12.93 10.18 -9.84
C ALA A 317 -13.51 11.18 -8.84
N GLU A 318 -13.20 12.46 -8.99
CA GLU A 318 -13.74 13.53 -8.13
C GLU A 318 -15.28 13.62 -8.22
N ARG A 319 -15.85 13.57 -9.42
CA ARG A 319 -17.30 13.61 -9.60
C ARG A 319 -18.04 12.43 -8.95
N HIS A 320 -17.45 11.24 -9.00
CA HIS A 320 -18.01 10.04 -8.38
C HIS A 320 -17.71 9.94 -6.88
N GLY A 321 -16.72 10.65 -6.38
CA GLY A 321 -16.42 10.79 -4.94
C GLY A 321 -16.00 9.47 -4.28
N PHE A 322 -15.25 8.60 -4.97
CA PHE A 322 -14.62 7.43 -4.34
C PHE A 322 -13.22 7.77 -3.86
N MET A 323 -12.70 7.00 -2.92
CA MET A 323 -11.37 7.23 -2.36
C MET A 323 -10.27 6.81 -3.34
N TYR A 324 -9.23 7.63 -3.46
CA TYR A 324 -8.02 7.27 -4.18
C TYR A 324 -6.78 7.90 -3.54
N GLY A 325 -5.61 7.38 -3.89
CA GLY A 325 -4.32 7.92 -3.47
C GLY A 325 -3.21 7.40 -4.36
N LEU A 326 -1.98 7.82 -4.12
CA LEU A 326 -0.84 7.51 -4.97
C LEU A 326 -0.20 6.18 -4.60
N GLY A 327 0.29 5.46 -5.61
CA GLY A 327 1.18 4.32 -5.53
C GLY A 327 2.38 4.52 -6.45
N SER A 328 3.57 4.14 -5.99
CA SER A 328 4.79 4.20 -6.81
C SER A 328 4.82 3.12 -7.87
N ASP A 329 4.23 1.98 -7.56
CA ASP A 329 4.23 0.77 -8.40
C ASP A 329 5.63 0.39 -8.90
N VAL A 330 6.62 0.49 -8.03
CA VAL A 330 7.95 -0.09 -8.30
C VAL A 330 7.79 -1.60 -8.43
N GLY A 331 8.21 -2.31 -9.52
CA GLY A 331 9.12 -1.89 -10.63
C GLY A 331 8.50 -1.43 -11.97
N GLY A 332 7.17 -1.47 -12.22
CA GLY A 332 6.60 -0.81 -13.39
C GLY A 332 6.74 0.71 -13.27
N GLY A 333 6.62 1.26 -12.09
CA GLY A 333 6.95 2.64 -11.78
C GLY A 333 8.45 2.89 -11.74
N THR A 334 8.85 4.12 -12.07
CA THR A 334 10.25 4.51 -12.28
C THR A 334 10.93 5.08 -11.05
N SER A 335 10.22 5.20 -9.91
CA SER A 335 10.70 5.84 -8.68
C SER A 335 9.95 5.32 -7.47
N PHE A 336 10.61 5.31 -6.29
CA PHE A 336 10.00 5.08 -4.98
C PHE A 336 9.24 6.29 -4.42
N SER A 337 9.26 7.41 -5.10
CA SER A 337 8.45 8.58 -4.73
C SER A 337 7.08 8.44 -5.36
N PRO A 338 6.01 8.25 -4.56
CA PRO A 338 4.65 8.15 -5.07
C PRO A 338 4.15 9.48 -5.64
#